data_911a90e73b5edd419a85db6cdf35a9d0
#
_entry.id   911a90e73b5edd419a85db6cdf35a9d0
#
_cell.length_a   1.000
_cell.length_b   1.000
_cell.length_c   1.000
_cell.angle_alpha   90.00
_cell.angle_beta   90.00
_cell.angle_gamma   90.00
#
_symmetry.space_group_name_H-M   'P 1'
#
loop_
_entity.id
_entity.type
_entity.pdbx_description
1 polymer ?
#
loop_
_entity_poly.entity_id
_entity_poly.type
_entity_poly.pdbx_seq_one_letter_code
_entity_poly.pdbx_strand_id
1 'polypeptide(L)'
;PEHSFPTRRSSDLGRTASGVRGITLADENDEVIGIVTVNKEDVNETQILVVTENGYGKRTKLVEEDGVDVYRITNRGGKGVKTLNITEKTGALIAINNVTDDDDLMIINKSGLTIRMMVSDLRVMGRATQGVRLINIKGNDSIAAVTKVLREDEEVVLDENGDISDAETGTDIDSTEEETQE
;
A
#
# COMPACT_ATOMS: atom_id res chain seq x y z
N PRO A 1 -13.79 -35.59 3.81
CA PRO A 1 -14.57 -35.26 2.62
C PRO A 1 -14.12 -33.92 2.13
N GLU A 2 -13.38 -33.97 0.99
CA GLU A 2 -12.92 -32.77 0.28
C GLU A 2 -14.15 -32.07 -0.30
N HIS A 3 -14.47 -30.89 0.22
CA HIS A 3 -15.45 -30.02 -0.41
C HIS A 3 -14.84 -29.43 -1.69
N SER A 4 -14.97 -30.15 -2.78
CA SER A 4 -14.72 -29.67 -4.11
C SER A 4 -15.73 -28.57 -4.43
N PHE A 5 -15.29 -27.31 -4.38
CA PHE A 5 -16.06 -26.20 -4.94
C PHE A 5 -16.14 -26.39 -6.46
N PRO A 6 -17.34 -26.28 -7.07
CA PRO A 6 -17.47 -26.35 -8.52
C PRO A 6 -16.68 -25.15 -9.11
N THR A 7 -15.53 -25.43 -9.65
CA THR A 7 -14.80 -24.50 -10.51
C THR A 7 -15.65 -24.25 -11.76
N ARG A 8 -16.45 -23.19 -11.78
CA ARG A 8 -17.02 -22.69 -13.02
C ARG A 8 -15.85 -22.35 -13.95
N ARG A 9 -15.75 -23.10 -15.05
CA ARG A 9 -14.73 -22.88 -16.06
C ARG A 9 -14.84 -21.44 -16.57
N SER A 10 -13.70 -20.78 -16.72
CA SER A 10 -13.60 -19.44 -17.34
C SER A 10 -14.13 -19.40 -18.79
N SER A 11 -14.38 -20.58 -19.39
CA SER A 11 -14.97 -20.76 -20.72
C SER A 11 -16.47 -20.44 -20.82
N ASP A 12 -17.17 -20.28 -19.68
CA ASP A 12 -18.62 -20.08 -19.69
C ASP A 12 -19.02 -18.59 -19.89
N LEU A 13 -18.04 -17.69 -19.94
CA LEU A 13 -18.25 -16.27 -20.20
C LEU A 13 -17.87 -15.95 -21.65
N GLY A 14 -18.87 -15.94 -22.54
CA GLY A 14 -18.70 -15.48 -23.93
C GLY A 14 -18.34 -13.98 -23.97
N ARG A 15 -17.88 -13.49 -25.13
CA ARG A 15 -17.52 -12.07 -25.36
C ARG A 15 -18.65 -11.09 -25.04
N THR A 16 -19.89 -11.51 -25.15
CA THR A 16 -21.10 -10.69 -24.91
C THR A 16 -21.62 -10.79 -23.47
N ALA A 17 -20.96 -11.56 -22.61
CA ALA A 17 -21.37 -11.68 -21.22
C ALA A 17 -21.11 -10.37 -20.46
N SER A 18 -22.10 -9.86 -19.73
CA SER A 18 -22.00 -8.67 -18.91
C SER A 18 -21.17 -8.86 -17.62
N GLY A 19 -20.60 -10.05 -17.43
CA GLY A 19 -19.84 -10.38 -16.24
C GLY A 19 -20.72 -10.72 -15.03
N VAL A 20 -20.11 -10.80 -13.86
CA VAL A 20 -20.79 -11.07 -12.60
C VAL A 20 -20.39 -10.04 -11.55
N ARG A 21 -21.31 -9.71 -10.65
CA ARG A 21 -21.02 -8.77 -9.56
C ARG A 21 -19.93 -9.33 -8.66
N GLY A 22 -18.80 -8.62 -8.54
CA GLY A 22 -17.69 -8.98 -7.67
C GLY A 22 -17.95 -8.63 -6.20
N ILE A 23 -18.45 -7.40 -5.95
CA ILE A 23 -18.72 -6.84 -4.64
C ILE A 23 -20.04 -6.08 -4.64
N THR A 24 -20.73 -5.99 -3.52
CA THR A 24 -21.90 -5.12 -3.31
C THR A 24 -21.46 -3.89 -2.55
N LEU A 25 -21.51 -2.73 -3.19
CA LEU A 25 -21.23 -1.42 -2.60
C LEU A 25 -22.36 -1.02 -1.64
N ALA A 26 -22.06 -0.21 -0.64
CA ALA A 26 -22.97 0.17 0.41
C ALA A 26 -24.01 1.19 -0.09
N ASP A 27 -23.55 2.19 -0.87
CA ASP A 27 -24.37 3.24 -1.45
C ASP A 27 -23.78 3.73 -2.80
N GLU A 28 -24.40 4.78 -3.39
CA GLU A 28 -24.00 5.32 -4.69
C GLU A 28 -22.67 6.08 -4.66
N ASN A 29 -22.19 6.50 -3.47
CA ASN A 29 -20.92 7.20 -3.30
C ASN A 29 -19.78 6.25 -2.96
N ASP A 30 -20.09 4.97 -2.76
CA ASP A 30 -19.10 3.95 -2.42
C ASP A 30 -18.44 3.43 -3.70
N GLU A 31 -17.13 3.31 -3.73
CA GLU A 31 -16.37 2.92 -4.91
C GLU A 31 -15.25 1.92 -4.60
N VAL A 32 -14.83 1.20 -5.62
CA VAL A 32 -13.69 0.29 -5.54
C VAL A 32 -12.41 1.06 -5.81
N ILE A 33 -11.61 1.30 -4.77
CA ILE A 33 -10.39 2.10 -4.85
C ILE A 33 -9.17 1.30 -5.34
N GLY A 34 -9.20 -0.02 -5.30
CA GLY A 34 -8.06 -0.85 -5.72
C GLY A 34 -8.29 -2.33 -5.51
N ILE A 35 -7.33 -3.10 -6.00
CA ILE A 35 -7.26 -4.55 -5.85
C ILE A 35 -5.81 -4.94 -5.57
N VAL A 36 -5.61 -5.91 -4.71
CA VAL A 36 -4.31 -6.54 -4.45
C VAL A 36 -4.43 -8.05 -4.60
N THR A 37 -3.37 -8.67 -5.08
CA THR A 37 -3.25 -10.13 -5.17
C THR A 37 -2.14 -10.59 -4.24
N VAL A 38 -2.35 -11.72 -3.58
CA VAL A 38 -1.36 -12.33 -2.70
C VAL A 38 -1.27 -13.81 -3.03
N ASN A 39 -0.06 -14.32 -3.19
CA ASN A 39 0.16 -15.75 -3.38
C ASN A 39 -0.07 -16.49 -2.07
N LYS A 40 -0.50 -17.74 -2.15
CA LYS A 40 -0.74 -18.56 -0.95
C LYS A 40 0.52 -18.84 -0.13
N GLU A 41 1.66 -18.85 -0.79
CA GLU A 41 2.96 -19.10 -0.16
C GLU A 41 3.40 -17.88 0.67
N ASP A 42 3.04 -16.66 0.24
CA ASP A 42 3.46 -15.40 0.83
C ASP A 42 2.47 -14.84 1.87
N VAL A 43 1.36 -15.53 2.14
CA VAL A 43 0.25 -15.04 3.00
C VAL A 43 0.71 -14.68 4.42
N ASN A 44 1.68 -15.41 4.97
CA ASN A 44 2.16 -15.17 6.34
C ASN A 44 3.09 -13.95 6.46
N GLU A 45 3.81 -13.62 5.39
CA GLU A 45 4.77 -12.51 5.35
C GLU A 45 4.12 -11.23 4.83
N THR A 46 3.15 -11.38 3.93
CA THR A 46 2.44 -10.25 3.31
C THR A 46 1.42 -9.65 4.27
N GLN A 47 1.37 -8.35 4.30
CA GLN A 47 0.40 -7.56 5.04
C GLN A 47 -0.37 -6.63 4.10
N ILE A 48 -1.59 -6.29 4.48
CA ILE A 48 -2.39 -5.31 3.75
C ILE A 48 -2.19 -3.93 4.36
N LEU A 49 -1.59 -3.05 3.60
CA LEU A 49 -1.48 -1.63 3.91
C LEU A 49 -2.69 -0.90 3.35
N VAL A 50 -3.31 -0.08 4.16
CA VAL A 50 -4.39 0.84 3.76
C VAL A 50 -4.05 2.26 4.18
N VAL A 51 -4.35 3.22 3.30
CA VAL A 51 -4.07 4.64 3.54
C VAL A 51 -5.29 5.47 3.20
N THR A 52 -5.57 6.50 4.01
CA THR A 52 -6.69 7.42 3.85
C THR A 52 -6.25 8.81 3.41
N GLU A 53 -7.15 9.59 2.86
CA GLU A 53 -6.88 10.91 2.29
C GLU A 53 -6.26 11.91 3.28
N ASN A 54 -6.59 11.81 4.58
CA ASN A 54 -6.04 12.69 5.61
C ASN A 54 -4.73 12.18 6.24
N GLY A 55 -4.05 11.24 5.56
CA GLY A 55 -2.72 10.78 5.97
C GLY A 55 -2.71 9.77 7.10
N TYR A 56 -3.81 9.09 7.36
CA TYR A 56 -3.85 7.95 8.27
C TYR A 56 -3.70 6.65 7.50
N GLY A 57 -3.08 5.67 8.13
CA GLY A 57 -2.93 4.35 7.53
C GLY A 57 -2.53 3.32 8.57
N LYS A 58 -2.52 2.08 8.14
CA LYS A 58 -2.05 0.95 8.93
C LYS A 58 -1.75 -0.23 8.04
N ARG A 59 -0.99 -1.17 8.57
CA ARG A 59 -0.82 -2.48 8.00
C ARG A 59 -1.49 -3.54 8.86
N THR A 60 -2.08 -4.55 8.23
CA THR A 60 -2.84 -5.62 8.89
C THR A 60 -2.37 -6.97 8.32
N LYS A 61 -2.05 -7.93 9.19
CA LYS A 61 -1.74 -9.30 8.77
C LYS A 61 -2.93 -9.92 8.03
N LEU A 62 -2.66 -10.83 7.12
CA LEU A 62 -3.70 -11.62 6.44
C LEU A 62 -4.18 -12.78 7.28
N VAL A 63 -3.27 -13.35 8.06
CA VAL A 63 -3.51 -14.49 8.95
C VAL A 63 -2.99 -14.14 10.34
N GLU A 64 -3.74 -14.47 11.38
CA GLU A 64 -3.31 -14.36 12.78
C GLU A 64 -2.34 -15.49 13.16
N GLU A 65 -1.67 -15.38 14.30
CA GLU A 65 -0.67 -16.36 14.77
C GLU A 65 -1.26 -17.75 15.02
N ASP A 66 -2.55 -17.83 15.28
CA ASP A 66 -3.31 -19.08 15.45
C ASP A 66 -3.77 -19.70 14.11
N GLY A 67 -3.41 -19.11 12.98
CA GLY A 67 -3.77 -19.56 11.63
C GLY A 67 -5.16 -19.16 11.18
N VAL A 68 -5.84 -18.27 11.90
CA VAL A 68 -7.17 -17.77 11.51
C VAL A 68 -7.04 -16.63 10.50
N ASP A 69 -7.80 -16.73 9.41
CA ASP A 69 -7.87 -15.68 8.38
C ASP A 69 -8.44 -14.38 8.95
N VAL A 70 -7.65 -13.32 8.94
CA VAL A 70 -8.08 -11.96 9.29
C VAL A 70 -9.13 -11.47 8.30
N TYR A 71 -8.93 -11.75 7.01
CA TYR A 71 -9.87 -11.46 5.94
C TYR A 71 -10.47 -12.78 5.44
N ARG A 72 -11.64 -13.12 5.95
CA ARG A 72 -12.34 -14.34 5.53
C ARG A 72 -12.60 -14.36 4.02
N ILE A 73 -12.43 -15.50 3.39
CA ILE A 73 -12.83 -15.71 2.00
C ILE A 73 -14.36 -15.64 1.91
N THR A 74 -14.85 -14.80 1.02
CA THR A 74 -16.28 -14.59 0.80
C THR A 74 -16.68 -14.92 -0.64
N ASN A 75 -17.98 -15.22 -0.84
CA ASN A 75 -18.52 -15.39 -2.19
C ASN A 75 -18.57 -14.06 -2.95
N ARG A 76 -18.55 -14.15 -4.28
CA ARG A 76 -18.78 -12.99 -5.17
C ARG A 76 -20.09 -12.29 -4.83
N GLY A 77 -20.13 -10.97 -4.99
CA GLY A 77 -21.30 -10.16 -4.68
C GLY A 77 -21.52 -9.93 -3.18
N GLY A 78 -20.59 -10.35 -2.32
CA GLY A 78 -20.62 -10.07 -0.89
C GLY A 78 -20.39 -8.60 -0.58
N LYS A 79 -20.74 -8.19 0.66
CA LYS A 79 -20.47 -6.82 1.17
C LYS A 79 -19.03 -6.63 1.68
N GLY A 80 -18.24 -7.71 1.76
CA GLY A 80 -16.89 -7.68 2.30
C GLY A 80 -16.82 -7.61 3.83
N VAL A 81 -15.64 -7.27 4.33
CA VAL A 81 -15.38 -7.06 5.77
C VAL A 81 -14.67 -5.72 5.95
N LYS A 82 -14.97 -5.07 7.08
CA LYS A 82 -14.38 -3.78 7.42
C LYS A 82 -12.87 -3.92 7.64
N THR A 83 -12.07 -3.11 6.96
CA THR A 83 -10.61 -3.07 7.13
C THR A 83 -10.12 -1.89 7.96
N LEU A 84 -10.83 -0.75 7.92
CA LEU A 84 -10.46 0.47 8.62
C LEU A 84 -11.71 1.11 9.23
N ASN A 85 -11.56 1.80 10.35
CA ASN A 85 -12.61 2.63 10.92
C ASN A 85 -12.49 4.05 10.35
N ILE A 86 -13.31 4.36 9.34
CA ILE A 86 -13.35 5.66 8.68
C ILE A 86 -14.12 6.65 9.55
N THR A 87 -13.55 7.84 9.76
CA THR A 87 -14.11 8.95 10.50
C THR A 87 -13.78 10.25 9.76
N GLU A 88 -14.41 11.37 10.14
CA GLU A 88 -14.06 12.70 9.59
C GLU A 88 -12.56 13.01 9.74
N LYS A 89 -11.94 12.52 10.81
CA LYS A 89 -10.52 12.72 11.08
C LYS A 89 -9.62 11.96 10.10
N THR A 90 -9.99 10.74 9.73
CA THR A 90 -9.20 9.92 8.82
C THR A 90 -9.47 10.26 7.36
N GLY A 91 -10.67 10.69 7.04
CA GLY A 91 -11.13 10.84 5.67
C GLY A 91 -11.39 9.50 4.99
N ALA A 92 -11.67 9.52 3.69
CA ALA A 92 -11.96 8.35 2.88
C ALA A 92 -10.71 7.47 2.67
N LEU A 93 -10.92 6.19 2.41
CA LEU A 93 -9.86 5.26 2.03
C LEU A 93 -9.47 5.53 0.56
N ILE A 94 -8.17 5.72 0.30
CA ILE A 94 -7.69 6.08 -1.05
C ILE A 94 -6.70 5.08 -1.64
N ALA A 95 -6.04 4.28 -0.82
CA ALA A 95 -5.04 3.34 -1.30
C ALA A 95 -5.06 2.03 -0.52
N ILE A 96 -4.76 0.95 -1.25
CA ILE A 96 -4.52 -0.38 -0.72
C ILE A 96 -3.30 -0.99 -1.43
N ASN A 97 -2.36 -1.57 -0.67
CA ASN A 97 -1.18 -2.26 -1.18
C ASN A 97 -0.91 -3.51 -0.36
N ASN A 98 -0.28 -4.50 -1.00
CA ASN A 98 0.37 -5.61 -0.31
C ASN A 98 1.81 -5.22 0.00
N VAL A 99 2.23 -5.39 1.22
CA VAL A 99 3.56 -4.99 1.70
C VAL A 99 4.19 -6.06 2.58
N THR A 100 5.50 -6.04 2.63
CA THR A 100 6.35 -6.81 3.56
C THR A 100 7.16 -5.85 4.42
N ASP A 101 7.91 -6.35 5.38
CA ASP A 101 8.79 -5.52 6.22
C ASP A 101 10.00 -4.95 5.45
N ASP A 102 10.34 -5.56 4.29
CA ASP A 102 11.47 -5.17 3.44
C ASP A 102 11.10 -4.08 2.41
N ASP A 103 9.83 -3.73 2.32
CA ASP A 103 9.37 -2.70 1.41
C ASP A 103 9.50 -1.30 2.01
N ASP A 104 9.63 -0.31 1.13
CA ASP A 104 9.45 1.10 1.45
C ASP A 104 8.13 1.62 0.89
N LEU A 105 7.61 2.62 1.54
CA LEU A 105 6.38 3.31 1.14
C LEU A 105 6.69 4.72 0.68
N MET A 106 6.24 5.08 -0.51
CA MET A 106 6.27 6.45 -1.00
C MET A 106 4.86 7.02 -1.00
N ILE A 107 4.69 8.16 -0.33
CA ILE A 107 3.42 8.89 -0.23
C ILE A 107 3.59 10.26 -0.86
N ILE A 108 2.66 10.64 -1.73
CA ILE A 108 2.64 11.92 -2.41
C ILE A 108 1.30 12.60 -2.10
N ASN A 109 1.34 13.84 -1.63
CA ASN A 109 0.14 14.66 -1.44
C ASN A 109 -0.20 15.51 -2.68
N LYS A 110 -1.38 16.13 -2.70
CA LYS A 110 -1.82 16.96 -3.84
C LYS A 110 -0.98 18.21 -4.05
N SER A 111 -0.31 18.72 -3.02
CA SER A 111 0.62 19.85 -3.11
C SER A 111 1.99 19.46 -3.69
N GLY A 112 2.24 18.17 -3.94
CA GLY A 112 3.49 17.65 -4.49
C GLY A 112 4.54 17.27 -3.45
N LEU A 113 4.24 17.41 -2.14
CA LEU A 113 5.14 16.93 -1.11
C LEU A 113 5.20 15.39 -1.16
N THR A 114 6.41 14.87 -1.26
CA THR A 114 6.67 13.43 -1.30
C THR A 114 7.46 13.00 -0.07
N ILE A 115 7.06 11.91 0.56
CA ILE A 115 7.82 11.27 1.63
C ILE A 115 8.06 9.80 1.32
N ARG A 116 9.21 9.29 1.72
CA ARG A 116 9.56 7.86 1.71
C ARG A 116 9.73 7.41 3.15
N MET A 117 9.20 6.26 3.51
CA MET A 117 9.30 5.66 4.83
C MET A 117 9.39 4.14 4.72
N MET A 118 10.06 3.50 5.66
CA MET A 118 10.11 2.06 5.74
C MET A 118 8.76 1.50 6.18
N VAL A 119 8.30 0.42 5.55
CA VAL A 119 7.08 -0.28 5.97
C VAL A 119 7.27 -0.87 7.37
N SER A 120 8.47 -1.34 7.70
CA SER A 120 8.81 -1.88 9.02
C SER A 120 8.52 -0.91 10.18
N ASP A 121 8.62 0.42 9.96
CA ASP A 121 8.30 1.44 10.97
C ASP A 121 6.79 1.56 11.26
N LEU A 122 5.97 1.03 10.37
CA LEU A 122 4.53 1.09 10.53
C LEU A 122 4.04 0.00 11.48
N ARG A 123 3.21 0.39 12.44
CA ARG A 123 2.65 -0.58 13.38
C ARG A 123 1.66 -1.51 12.69
N VAL A 124 1.80 -2.82 12.95
CA VAL A 124 0.78 -3.81 12.58
C VAL A 124 -0.42 -3.67 13.51
N MET A 125 -1.61 -3.59 12.95
CA MET A 125 -2.85 -3.33 13.69
C MET A 125 -4.01 -4.18 13.17
N GLY A 126 -4.94 -4.52 14.06
CA GLY A 126 -6.14 -5.23 13.69
C GLY A 126 -7.10 -4.42 12.79
N ARG A 127 -8.03 -5.12 12.11
CA ARG A 127 -8.94 -4.54 11.10
C ARG A 127 -9.77 -3.34 11.58
N ALA A 128 -10.35 -3.42 12.76
CA ALA A 128 -11.35 -2.44 13.25
C ALA A 128 -10.73 -1.18 13.89
N THR A 129 -9.48 -0.85 13.60
CA THR A 129 -8.79 0.34 14.11
C THR A 129 -8.82 1.49 13.11
N GLN A 130 -8.57 2.72 13.59
CA GLN A 130 -8.45 3.92 12.73
C GLN A 130 -7.08 4.03 12.04
N GLY A 131 -6.10 3.21 12.43
CA GLY A 131 -4.73 3.37 11.99
C GLY A 131 -3.98 4.47 12.76
N VAL A 132 -2.78 4.77 12.28
CA VAL A 132 -1.88 5.81 12.80
C VAL A 132 -1.67 6.89 11.74
N ARG A 133 -1.24 8.06 12.16
CA ARG A 133 -0.88 9.13 11.22
C ARG A 133 0.47 8.80 10.59
N LEU A 134 0.50 8.64 9.28
CA LEU A 134 1.70 8.39 8.47
C LEU A 134 2.39 9.69 8.07
N ILE A 135 1.60 10.70 7.72
CA ILE A 135 2.09 12.01 7.31
C ILE A 135 1.24 13.10 7.97
N ASN A 136 1.87 14.22 8.32
CA ASN A 136 1.18 15.39 8.85
C ASN A 136 0.80 16.32 7.68
N ILE A 137 -0.45 16.22 7.26
CA ILE A 137 -1.01 17.05 6.19
C ILE A 137 -1.49 18.36 6.81
N LYS A 138 -1.09 19.50 6.22
CA LYS A 138 -1.46 20.83 6.67
C LYS A 138 -2.53 21.45 5.77
N GLY A 139 -3.42 22.24 6.38
CA GLY A 139 -4.45 22.97 5.63
C GLY A 139 -5.47 22.07 4.95
N ASN A 140 -5.80 22.38 3.71
CA ASN A 140 -6.80 21.67 2.89
C ASN A 140 -6.17 20.66 1.92
N ASP A 141 -4.96 20.22 2.21
CA ASP A 141 -4.25 19.23 1.39
C ASP A 141 -4.72 17.80 1.70
N SER A 142 -4.44 16.89 0.80
CA SER A 142 -4.77 15.47 0.98
C SER A 142 -3.79 14.60 0.21
N ILE A 143 -3.73 13.30 0.53
CA ILE A 143 -2.89 12.36 -0.19
C ILE A 143 -3.41 12.21 -1.62
N ALA A 144 -2.51 12.28 -2.60
CA ALA A 144 -2.80 12.07 -4.01
C ALA A 144 -2.53 10.63 -4.44
N ALA A 145 -1.40 10.05 -3.99
CA ALA A 145 -0.99 8.71 -4.37
C ALA A 145 -0.14 8.06 -3.28
N VAL A 146 -0.19 6.74 -3.25
CA VAL A 146 0.64 5.90 -2.39
C VAL A 146 1.14 4.73 -3.21
N THR A 147 2.44 4.48 -3.19
CA THR A 147 3.04 3.34 -3.88
C THR A 147 4.06 2.64 -3.00
N LYS A 148 4.21 1.36 -3.25
CA LYS A 148 5.27 0.54 -2.69
C LYS A 148 6.53 0.70 -3.54
N VAL A 149 7.67 0.81 -2.89
CA VAL A 149 9.00 0.84 -3.52
C VAL A 149 9.82 -0.29 -2.90
N LEU A 150 10.47 -1.05 -3.75
CA LEU A 150 11.42 -2.05 -3.27
C LEU A 150 12.62 -1.31 -2.65
N ARG A 151 13.08 -1.81 -1.52
CA ARG A 151 14.33 -1.34 -0.95
C ARG A 151 15.47 -1.89 -1.80
N GLU A 152 16.26 -1.00 -2.38
CA GLU A 152 17.54 -1.36 -2.94
C GLU A 152 18.48 -1.55 -1.74
N ASP A 153 19.02 -2.75 -1.58
CA ASP A 153 20.12 -2.96 -0.64
C ASP A 153 21.26 -2.09 -1.16
N GLU A 154 21.73 -1.12 -0.35
CA GLU A 154 22.95 -0.40 -0.65
C GLU A 154 24.07 -1.46 -0.67
N GLU A 155 24.57 -1.78 -1.88
CA GLU A 155 25.78 -2.58 -1.99
C GLU A 155 26.90 -1.77 -1.30
N VAL A 156 27.24 -2.19 -0.09
CA VAL A 156 28.40 -1.65 0.62
C VAL A 156 29.62 -2.06 -0.16
N VAL A 157 30.11 -1.18 -1.01
CA VAL A 157 31.37 -1.39 -1.72
C VAL A 157 32.48 -1.21 -0.69
N LEU A 158 33.03 -2.33 -0.22
CA LEU A 158 34.23 -2.32 0.59
C LEU A 158 35.44 -2.06 -0.32
N ASP A 159 36.29 -1.17 0.08
CA ASP A 159 37.61 -0.97 -0.56
C ASP A 159 38.50 -2.21 -0.39
N GLU A 160 39.63 -2.24 -1.07
CA GLU A 160 40.62 -3.34 -0.97
C GLU A 160 41.16 -3.57 0.45
N ASN A 161 40.91 -2.67 1.40
CA ASN A 161 41.31 -2.75 2.79
C ASN A 161 40.17 -3.18 3.72
N GLY A 162 38.93 -3.34 3.21
CA GLY A 162 37.76 -3.73 4.00
C GLY A 162 37.07 -2.58 4.73
N ASP A 163 37.40 -1.32 4.39
CA ASP A 163 36.72 -0.15 4.92
C ASP A 163 35.54 0.27 4.03
N ILE A 164 34.48 0.81 4.66
CA ILE A 164 33.29 1.29 3.96
C ILE A 164 33.66 2.53 3.15
N SER A 165 33.66 2.42 1.81
CA SER A 165 33.80 3.60 0.96
C SER A 165 32.44 4.26 0.81
N ASP A 166 32.28 5.48 1.30
CA ASP A 166 31.12 6.33 0.99
C ASP A 166 31.12 6.60 -0.51
N ALA A 167 30.16 6.01 -1.23
CA ALA A 167 29.91 6.35 -2.63
C ALA A 167 29.37 7.78 -2.66
N GLU A 168 30.25 8.75 -2.99
CA GLU A 168 29.87 10.13 -3.24
C GLU A 168 28.83 10.16 -4.37
N THR A 169 27.58 10.48 -4.03
CA THR A 169 26.57 10.89 -5.02
C THR A 169 26.96 12.26 -5.55
N GLY A 170 27.84 12.25 -6.56
CA GLY A 170 28.24 13.45 -7.26
C GLY A 170 27.08 14.01 -8.10
N THR A 171 26.37 14.96 -7.56
CA THR A 171 25.64 15.94 -8.35
C THR A 171 26.41 17.23 -8.33
N ASP A 172 27.38 17.35 -9.25
CA ASP A 172 27.97 18.62 -9.63
C ASP A 172 26.87 19.52 -10.25
N ILE A 173 26.35 20.41 -9.42
CA ILE A 173 25.59 21.55 -9.92
C ILE A 173 26.64 22.61 -10.24
N ASP A 174 27.02 22.67 -11.52
CA ASP A 174 27.82 23.76 -12.11
C ASP A 174 27.04 25.07 -11.93
N SER A 175 27.47 25.89 -10.97
CA SER A 175 27.02 27.25 -10.78
C SER A 175 27.95 28.18 -11.57
N THR A 176 27.61 28.43 -12.82
CA THR A 176 28.20 29.54 -13.61
C THR A 176 27.70 30.85 -13.04
N GLU A 177 28.53 31.54 -12.28
CA GLU A 177 28.39 32.96 -11.97
C GLU A 177 28.71 33.78 -13.24
N GLU A 178 27.73 34.43 -13.82
CA GLU A 178 27.94 35.54 -14.78
C GLU A 178 28.13 36.85 -14.00
N GLU A 179 29.38 37.26 -13.90
CA GLU A 179 29.70 38.66 -13.62
C GLU A 179 29.28 39.53 -14.80
N THR A 180 28.39 40.47 -14.57
CA THR A 180 28.15 41.60 -15.50
C THR A 180 28.75 42.86 -14.90
N GLN A 181 29.85 43.31 -15.50
CA GLN A 181 30.37 44.68 -15.37
C GLN A 181 29.65 45.55 -16.39
N GLU A 182 29.21 46.68 -15.95
CA GLU A 182 29.06 48.05 -16.47
C GLU A 182 27.72 48.66 -16.11
#